data_6cb8d42aa54ee6996c5cdbe0d8fe58c6
#
_entry.id   6cb8d42aa54ee6996c5cdbe0d8fe58c6
#
_cell.length_a   1.000
_cell.length_b   1.000
_cell.length_c   1.000
_cell.angle_alpha   90.00
_cell.angle_beta   90.00
_cell.angle_gamma   90.00
#
_symmetry.space_group_name_H-M   'P 1'
#
loop_
_entity.id
_entity.type
_entity.pdbx_description
1 polymer ?
#
loop_
_entity_poly.entity_id
_entity_poly.type
_entity_poly.pdbx_seq_one_letter_code
_entity_poly.pdbx_strand_id
1 'polypeptide(L)'
;MKVFQYVNIVTCDQDFHVYLDGILAVKESQIVYVGQENQEILKQADQIIDCQGAWIMPGLVNCHTHSAMTGLRGIRDDSNLHEWLEGYIWPAEAEFTPEMTTKAVKEALTEMLQSGTTTFNDMYNPNGVDIAEIYEAVKASKMRCYFSPTLFSSDVETTAETIARTRSVIETIKGYQDPNFKVMVAPHSPYSCSRDLLEASLDLAKEENIPLHIHVAETQEESGIILKRYGKRPLDFLDELGYLDHKAVFAHGVELNEAELARLADSQVAIAHNPISNLKLASGIAPVVQLQKAGVAVGIATDSVASNNNLDMFEEGRTAALLQKMKSGDASQFPIETALKALTIEGAKVLGMANEIGSLEVGKQADFLVIQPQGKIHLQPQENMLSHLVYAVKSSDVDDVYIGGEQVVKDGQVLTVNL
;
A
#
# COMPACT_ATOMS: atom_id res chain seq x y z
N MET A 1 5.41 13.80 26.65
CA MET A 1 4.39 14.13 25.62
C MET A 1 4.96 15.20 24.70
N LYS A 2 4.98 14.95 23.39
CA LYS A 2 5.29 15.94 22.34
C LYS A 2 3.98 16.57 21.88
N VAL A 3 3.95 17.89 21.67
CA VAL A 3 2.78 18.59 21.14
C VAL A 3 3.20 19.41 19.92
N PHE A 4 2.52 19.15 18.80
CA PHE A 4 2.64 19.91 17.56
C PHE A 4 1.54 20.98 17.59
N GLN A 5 1.91 22.26 17.56
CA GLN A 5 0.97 23.38 17.62
C GLN A 5 1.05 24.26 16.37
N TYR A 6 0.05 25.12 16.18
CA TYR A 6 -0.10 25.98 14.97
C TYR A 6 -0.05 25.15 13.70
N VAL A 7 -0.82 24.07 13.68
CA VAL A 7 -0.84 23.08 12.59
C VAL A 7 -2.24 22.89 12.05
N ASN A 8 -2.36 22.76 10.73
CA ASN A 8 -3.60 22.41 10.07
C ASN A 8 -3.63 20.87 9.92
N ILE A 9 -4.69 20.24 10.39
CA ILE A 9 -4.76 18.78 10.50
C ILE A 9 -5.91 18.25 9.67
N VAL A 10 -5.62 17.30 8.78
CA VAL A 10 -6.61 16.46 8.10
C VAL A 10 -6.58 15.10 8.77
N THR A 11 -7.63 14.72 9.48
CA THR A 11 -7.63 13.49 10.28
C THR A 11 -7.81 12.22 9.46
N CYS A 12 -8.47 12.30 8.31
CA CYS A 12 -8.94 11.15 7.54
C CYS A 12 -9.73 10.12 8.36
N ASP A 13 -10.34 10.56 9.46
CA ASP A 13 -11.28 9.75 10.25
C ASP A 13 -12.63 9.54 9.52
N GLN A 14 -13.56 8.87 10.15
CA GLN A 14 -14.87 8.59 9.56
C GLN A 14 -15.58 9.88 9.09
N ASP A 15 -15.54 10.94 9.90
CA ASP A 15 -16.23 12.21 9.67
C ASP A 15 -15.38 13.22 8.90
N PHE A 16 -14.14 12.88 8.53
CA PHE A 16 -13.19 13.72 7.81
C PHE A 16 -12.96 15.08 8.46
N HIS A 17 -12.65 15.08 9.75
CA HIS A 17 -12.41 16.33 10.47
C HIS A 17 -11.19 17.07 9.94
N VAL A 18 -11.31 18.39 9.84
CA VAL A 18 -10.20 19.30 9.51
C VAL A 18 -10.10 20.35 10.61
N TYR A 19 -8.95 20.43 11.24
CA TYR A 19 -8.66 21.42 12.27
C TYR A 19 -7.64 22.43 11.74
N LEU A 20 -8.04 23.71 11.66
CA LEU A 20 -7.13 24.81 11.34
C LEU A 20 -6.56 25.38 12.64
N ASP A 21 -5.25 25.71 12.63
CA ASP A 21 -4.52 26.17 13.81
C ASP A 21 -4.71 25.29 15.04
N GLY A 22 -4.76 23.98 14.80
CA GLY A 22 -4.99 22.98 15.83
C GLY A 22 -3.71 22.53 16.54
N ILE A 23 -3.88 21.46 17.32
CA ILE A 23 -2.78 20.74 17.96
C ILE A 23 -2.93 19.23 17.79
N LEU A 24 -1.78 18.56 17.64
CA LEU A 24 -1.65 17.11 17.73
C LEU A 24 -0.70 16.78 18.89
N ALA A 25 -1.16 15.99 19.88
CA ALA A 25 -0.33 15.57 20.99
C ALA A 25 -0.04 14.07 20.92
N VAL A 26 1.22 13.73 21.07
CA VAL A 26 1.76 12.37 21.00
C VAL A 26 2.44 12.01 22.31
N LYS A 27 2.10 10.85 22.86
CA LYS A 27 2.78 10.27 24.02
C LYS A 27 3.22 8.85 23.69
N GLU A 28 4.49 8.56 23.89
CA GLU A 28 5.10 7.31 23.41
C GLU A 28 4.86 7.18 21.90
N SER A 29 4.20 6.13 21.44
CA SER A 29 3.90 5.92 20.01
C SER A 29 2.47 6.33 19.60
N GLN A 30 1.64 6.81 20.55
CA GLN A 30 0.21 7.00 20.30
C GLN A 30 -0.21 8.48 20.31
N ILE A 31 -1.24 8.77 19.53
CA ILE A 31 -1.97 10.04 19.58
C ILE A 31 -2.79 10.06 20.86
N VAL A 32 -2.60 11.10 21.68
CA VAL A 32 -3.36 11.30 22.91
C VAL A 32 -4.32 12.49 22.84
N TYR A 33 -4.14 13.36 21.85
CA TYR A 33 -5.05 14.44 21.52
C TYR A 33 -4.89 14.87 20.08
N VAL A 34 -6.00 15.18 19.43
CA VAL A 34 -6.06 15.85 18.12
C VAL A 34 -7.27 16.76 18.12
N GLY A 35 -7.10 18.02 17.71
CA GLY A 35 -8.21 18.98 17.71
C GLY A 35 -7.77 20.43 17.77
N GLN A 36 -8.70 21.31 18.18
CA GLN A 36 -8.42 22.72 18.39
C GLN A 36 -7.44 22.93 19.54
N GLU A 37 -6.88 24.14 19.64
CA GLU A 37 -5.94 24.50 20.73
C GLU A 37 -6.55 24.19 22.11
N ASN A 38 -5.78 23.53 22.96
CA ASN A 38 -6.17 23.14 24.30
C ASN A 38 -5.06 23.44 25.30
N GLN A 39 -5.28 24.45 26.14
CA GLN A 39 -4.30 24.93 27.12
C GLN A 39 -3.91 23.88 28.16
N GLU A 40 -4.81 22.95 28.52
CA GLU A 40 -4.49 21.89 29.46
C GLU A 40 -3.58 20.83 28.85
N ILE A 41 -3.67 20.58 27.56
CA ILE A 41 -2.76 19.72 26.82
C ILE A 41 -1.38 20.39 26.70
N LEU A 42 -1.34 21.69 26.34
CA LEU A 42 -0.10 22.45 26.22
C LEU A 42 0.69 22.50 27.54
N LYS A 43 0.00 22.68 28.70
CA LYS A 43 0.63 22.65 30.03
C LYS A 43 1.29 21.31 30.39
N GLN A 44 0.83 20.20 29.80
CA GLN A 44 1.35 18.86 30.07
C GLN A 44 2.47 18.45 29.10
N ALA A 45 2.81 19.29 28.12
CA ALA A 45 3.82 19.01 27.12
C ALA A 45 5.24 19.03 27.72
N ASP A 46 6.02 18.00 27.45
CA ASP A 46 7.46 17.97 27.68
C ASP A 46 8.22 18.71 26.56
N GLN A 47 7.65 18.68 25.35
CA GLN A 47 8.15 19.35 24.16
C GLN A 47 7.01 19.93 23.35
N ILE A 48 7.15 21.20 22.95
CA ILE A 48 6.25 21.85 22.01
C ILE A 48 7.00 22.13 20.73
N ILE A 49 6.40 21.75 19.62
CA ILE A 49 6.91 21.93 18.26
C ILE A 49 5.98 22.91 17.56
N ASP A 50 6.50 24.08 17.20
CA ASP A 50 5.78 25.08 16.41
C ASP A 50 5.84 24.70 14.94
N CYS A 51 4.70 24.33 14.36
CA CYS A 51 4.58 23.89 12.97
C CYS A 51 4.36 25.05 11.97
N GLN A 52 4.25 26.29 12.45
CA GLN A 52 4.20 27.50 11.61
C GLN A 52 3.16 27.45 10.48
N GLY A 53 1.99 26.85 10.73
CA GLY A 53 0.91 26.71 9.75
C GLY A 53 1.09 25.56 8.76
N ALA A 54 2.01 24.64 9.02
CA ALA A 54 2.14 23.40 8.23
C ALA A 54 0.86 22.56 8.25
N TRP A 55 0.73 21.66 7.30
CA TRP A 55 -0.34 20.68 7.25
C TRP A 55 0.16 19.30 7.68
N ILE A 56 -0.63 18.66 8.52
CA ILE A 56 -0.42 17.27 8.96
C ILE A 56 -1.58 16.41 8.46
N MET A 57 -1.25 15.25 7.91
CA MET A 57 -2.19 14.19 7.58
C MET A 57 -1.62 12.82 7.97
N PRO A 58 -2.46 11.76 8.05
CA PRO A 58 -1.96 10.42 8.33
C PRO A 58 -0.88 9.99 7.35
N GLY A 59 0.06 9.17 7.82
CA GLY A 59 1.02 8.52 6.94
C GLY A 59 0.32 7.68 5.87
N LEU A 60 0.89 7.67 4.67
CA LEU A 60 0.32 6.99 3.51
C LEU A 60 0.49 5.46 3.65
N VAL A 61 -0.50 4.72 3.15
CA VAL A 61 -0.54 3.25 3.20
C VAL A 61 -0.51 2.70 1.78
N ASN A 62 0.61 2.11 1.39
CA ASN A 62 0.81 1.47 0.08
C ASN A 62 0.34 0.01 0.16
N CYS A 63 -0.80 -0.30 -0.46
CA CYS A 63 -1.48 -1.58 -0.32
C CYS A 63 -0.87 -2.74 -1.12
N HIS A 64 0.01 -2.44 -2.07
CA HIS A 64 0.69 -3.42 -2.92
C HIS A 64 1.93 -2.81 -3.55
N THR A 65 3.07 -3.47 -3.39
CA THR A 65 4.34 -3.10 -4.02
C THR A 65 5.23 -4.33 -4.20
N HIS A 66 6.34 -4.15 -4.93
CA HIS A 66 7.42 -5.11 -5.13
C HIS A 66 8.73 -4.40 -4.82
N SER A 67 9.04 -4.23 -3.53
CA SER A 67 10.18 -3.41 -3.07
C SER A 67 11.54 -3.89 -3.58
N ALA A 68 11.68 -5.20 -3.81
CA ALA A 68 12.90 -5.79 -4.33
C ALA A 68 13.22 -5.43 -5.80
N MET A 69 12.30 -4.75 -6.50
CA MET A 69 12.42 -4.49 -7.94
C MET A 69 12.94 -3.10 -8.29
N THR A 70 13.49 -2.30 -7.35
CA THR A 70 14.00 -0.96 -7.67
C THR A 70 15.09 -0.96 -8.73
N GLY A 71 15.92 -2.00 -8.75
CA GLY A 71 16.94 -2.21 -9.79
C GLY A 71 16.40 -2.47 -11.20
N LEU A 72 15.11 -2.75 -11.35
CA LEU A 72 14.43 -3.00 -12.63
C LEU A 72 13.68 -1.77 -13.16
N ARG A 73 13.79 -0.63 -12.51
CA ARG A 73 13.15 0.63 -12.92
C ARG A 73 13.47 0.97 -14.38
N GLY A 74 12.43 1.07 -15.22
CA GLY A 74 12.58 1.42 -16.64
C GLY A 74 13.24 0.33 -17.51
N ILE A 75 13.29 -0.92 -17.04
CA ILE A 75 13.87 -2.04 -17.82
C ILE A 75 13.13 -2.25 -19.15
N ARG A 76 11.82 -2.03 -19.14
CA ARG A 76 10.97 -2.12 -20.34
C ARG A 76 9.67 -1.35 -20.13
N ASP A 77 9.37 -0.36 -20.96
CA ASP A 77 8.21 0.52 -20.81
C ASP A 77 7.06 0.25 -21.81
N ASP A 78 7.37 -0.27 -23.01
CA ASP A 78 6.41 -0.37 -24.12
C ASP A 78 6.04 -1.84 -24.42
N SER A 79 5.49 -2.56 -23.44
CA SER A 79 5.06 -3.96 -23.58
C SER A 79 3.78 -4.23 -22.78
N ASN A 80 2.96 -5.18 -23.25
CA ASN A 80 1.83 -5.72 -22.49
C ASN A 80 2.34 -6.58 -21.33
N LEU A 81 1.48 -6.82 -20.32
CA LEU A 81 1.81 -7.52 -19.08
C LEU A 81 2.57 -8.84 -19.30
N HIS A 82 2.02 -9.77 -20.12
CA HIS A 82 2.64 -11.09 -20.29
C HIS A 82 3.97 -11.03 -21.03
N GLU A 83 4.07 -10.21 -22.10
CA GLU A 83 5.35 -9.98 -22.79
C GLU A 83 6.37 -9.35 -21.83
N TRP A 84 5.93 -8.40 -21.01
CA TRP A 84 6.77 -7.72 -20.03
C TRP A 84 7.27 -8.68 -18.95
N LEU A 85 6.39 -9.50 -18.37
CA LEU A 85 6.77 -10.49 -17.34
C LEU A 85 7.70 -11.55 -17.88
N GLU A 86 7.30 -12.27 -18.95
CA GLU A 86 8.01 -13.44 -19.46
C GLU A 86 9.29 -13.06 -20.21
N GLY A 87 9.27 -11.92 -20.91
CA GLY A 87 10.40 -11.48 -21.72
C GLY A 87 11.48 -10.71 -20.97
N TYR A 88 11.13 -10.03 -19.88
CA TYR A 88 12.03 -9.08 -19.23
C TYR A 88 12.11 -9.25 -17.71
N ILE A 89 10.98 -9.32 -17.01
CA ILE A 89 10.97 -9.26 -15.53
C ILE A 89 11.44 -10.59 -14.93
N TRP A 90 10.77 -11.69 -15.22
CA TRP A 90 11.15 -12.99 -14.63
C TRP A 90 12.57 -13.42 -14.98
N PRO A 91 13.08 -13.21 -16.22
CA PRO A 91 14.50 -13.46 -16.50
C PRO A 91 15.44 -12.59 -15.66
N ALA A 92 15.11 -11.31 -15.45
CA ALA A 92 15.94 -10.41 -14.62
C ALA A 92 15.88 -10.77 -13.12
N GLU A 93 14.70 -11.12 -12.61
CA GLU A 93 14.53 -11.55 -11.20
C GLU A 93 15.23 -12.89 -10.91
N ALA A 94 15.38 -13.76 -11.91
CA ALA A 94 16.10 -15.02 -11.74
C ALA A 94 17.61 -14.82 -11.43
N GLU A 95 18.16 -13.64 -11.77
CA GLU A 95 19.56 -13.28 -11.51
C GLU A 95 19.75 -12.53 -10.16
N PHE A 96 18.68 -12.33 -9.38
CA PHE A 96 18.77 -11.60 -8.12
C PHE A 96 19.64 -12.36 -7.10
N THR A 97 20.53 -11.59 -6.46
CA THR A 97 21.33 -12.05 -5.30
C THR A 97 20.78 -11.40 -4.02
N PRO A 98 21.11 -11.96 -2.83
CA PRO A 98 20.73 -11.34 -1.57
C PRO A 98 21.17 -9.87 -1.44
N GLU A 99 22.38 -9.53 -1.90
CA GLU A 99 22.88 -8.17 -1.86
C GLU A 99 22.08 -7.24 -2.79
N MET A 100 21.72 -7.69 -3.99
CA MET A 100 20.88 -6.93 -4.93
C MET A 100 19.52 -6.67 -4.34
N THR A 101 18.89 -7.70 -3.78
CA THR A 101 17.55 -7.61 -3.16
C THR A 101 17.55 -6.69 -1.93
N THR A 102 18.51 -6.86 -1.02
CA THR A 102 18.62 -6.02 0.18
C THR A 102 18.87 -4.56 -0.17
N LYS A 103 19.72 -4.28 -1.17
CA LYS A 103 19.95 -2.93 -1.67
C LYS A 103 18.66 -2.34 -2.26
N ALA A 104 17.99 -3.09 -3.12
CA ALA A 104 16.74 -2.68 -3.76
C ALA A 104 15.65 -2.34 -2.73
N VAL A 105 15.48 -3.18 -1.70
CA VAL A 105 14.53 -2.91 -0.62
C VAL A 105 14.89 -1.63 0.14
N LYS A 106 16.17 -1.39 0.48
CA LYS A 106 16.59 -0.15 1.14
C LYS A 106 16.30 1.09 0.27
N GLU A 107 16.53 1.01 -1.03
CA GLU A 107 16.17 2.07 -1.98
C GLU A 107 14.66 2.33 -1.98
N ALA A 108 13.83 1.27 -2.02
CA ALA A 108 12.37 1.36 -1.95
C ALA A 108 11.90 1.99 -0.63
N LEU A 109 12.45 1.53 0.51
CA LEU A 109 12.14 2.11 1.83
C LEU A 109 12.46 3.60 1.87
N THR A 110 13.61 4.00 1.32
CA THR A 110 14.02 5.40 1.27
C THR A 110 13.04 6.23 0.44
N GLU A 111 12.69 5.78 -0.77
CA GLU A 111 11.76 6.49 -1.65
C GLU A 111 10.34 6.56 -1.05
N MET A 112 9.86 5.47 -0.48
CA MET A 112 8.56 5.44 0.21
C MET A 112 8.51 6.38 1.40
N LEU A 113 9.54 6.42 2.24
CA LEU A 113 9.63 7.36 3.38
C LEU A 113 9.64 8.80 2.91
N GLN A 114 10.45 9.13 1.88
CA GLN A 114 10.50 10.48 1.31
C GLN A 114 9.17 10.93 0.71
N SER A 115 8.35 9.99 0.23
CA SER A 115 7.00 10.27 -0.28
C SER A 115 5.90 10.28 0.79
N GLY A 116 6.24 10.03 2.07
CA GLY A 116 5.28 10.04 3.18
C GLY A 116 4.59 8.70 3.44
N THR A 117 5.02 7.63 2.79
CA THR A 117 4.52 6.27 3.05
C THR A 117 5.08 5.75 4.37
N THR A 118 4.21 5.29 5.26
CA THR A 118 4.58 4.77 6.60
C THR A 118 4.28 3.28 6.75
N THR A 119 3.43 2.75 5.88
CA THR A 119 3.02 1.34 5.87
C THR A 119 2.94 0.84 4.45
N PHE A 120 3.42 -0.38 4.20
CA PHE A 120 3.35 -0.99 2.88
C PHE A 120 3.10 -2.50 2.95
N ASN A 121 2.55 -3.04 1.86
CA ASN A 121 2.34 -4.46 1.65
C ASN A 121 3.16 -4.91 0.44
N ASP A 122 4.12 -5.80 0.67
CA ASP A 122 5.13 -6.19 -0.29
C ASP A 122 4.93 -7.64 -0.76
N MET A 123 4.96 -7.82 -2.06
CA MET A 123 5.01 -9.15 -2.68
C MET A 123 6.40 -9.30 -3.32
N TYR A 124 7.23 -10.17 -2.76
CA TYR A 124 8.61 -10.32 -3.21
C TYR A 124 8.87 -11.69 -3.85
N ASN A 125 9.74 -11.70 -4.87
CA ASN A 125 10.21 -12.94 -5.46
C ASN A 125 11.06 -13.72 -4.45
N PRO A 126 10.84 -15.04 -4.27
CA PRO A 126 11.58 -15.85 -3.29
C PRO A 126 13.07 -16.05 -3.63
N ASN A 127 13.50 -15.73 -4.85
CA ASN A 127 14.89 -15.87 -5.27
C ASN A 127 15.74 -14.71 -4.73
N GLY A 128 16.95 -15.01 -4.25
CA GLY A 128 17.92 -14.02 -3.82
C GLY A 128 17.46 -13.20 -2.59
N VAL A 129 16.68 -13.77 -1.66
CA VAL A 129 16.20 -13.07 -0.47
C VAL A 129 16.89 -13.57 0.79
N ASP A 130 17.51 -12.66 1.53
CA ASP A 130 17.89 -12.85 2.93
C ASP A 130 16.87 -12.14 3.82
N ILE A 131 15.96 -12.91 4.42
CA ILE A 131 14.86 -12.38 5.23
C ILE A 131 15.39 -11.63 6.46
N ALA A 132 16.51 -12.07 7.04
CA ALA A 132 17.07 -11.41 8.23
C ALA A 132 17.60 -10.02 7.89
N GLU A 133 18.32 -9.86 6.76
CA GLU A 133 18.79 -8.55 6.31
C GLU A 133 17.64 -7.61 5.93
N ILE A 134 16.60 -8.14 5.26
CA ILE A 134 15.40 -7.39 4.92
C ILE A 134 14.68 -6.93 6.20
N TYR A 135 14.50 -7.84 7.16
CA TYR A 135 13.89 -7.51 8.45
C TYR A 135 14.64 -6.37 9.16
N GLU A 136 15.97 -6.44 9.24
CA GLU A 136 16.77 -5.38 9.86
C GLU A 136 16.64 -4.04 9.11
N ALA A 137 16.56 -4.06 7.77
CA ALA A 137 16.34 -2.85 6.97
C ALA A 137 14.96 -2.23 7.24
N VAL A 138 13.89 -3.03 7.24
CA VAL A 138 12.52 -2.59 7.55
C VAL A 138 12.43 -2.08 8.99
N LYS A 139 12.98 -2.79 9.95
CA LYS A 139 13.03 -2.41 11.36
C LYS A 139 13.76 -1.09 11.58
N ALA A 140 14.90 -0.90 10.89
CA ALA A 140 15.64 0.37 10.93
C ALA A 140 14.81 1.51 10.37
N SER A 141 14.06 1.30 9.28
CA SER A 141 13.19 2.31 8.67
C SER A 141 12.04 2.74 9.57
N LYS A 142 11.67 1.94 10.57
CA LYS A 142 10.47 2.06 11.42
C LYS A 142 9.15 1.84 10.67
N MET A 143 9.15 1.59 9.38
CA MET A 143 7.93 1.36 8.60
C MET A 143 7.23 0.08 9.04
N ARG A 144 5.91 0.05 8.82
CA ARG A 144 5.10 -1.17 8.98
C ARG A 144 5.06 -1.90 7.65
N CYS A 145 5.30 -3.21 7.69
CA CYS A 145 5.41 -4.02 6.49
C CYS A 145 4.66 -5.34 6.62
N TYR A 146 3.89 -5.69 5.58
CA TYR A 146 3.59 -7.07 5.27
C TYR A 146 4.59 -7.51 4.21
N PHE A 147 5.50 -8.42 4.58
CA PHE A 147 6.55 -8.92 3.70
C PHE A 147 6.24 -10.36 3.32
N SER A 148 5.71 -10.57 2.10
CA SER A 148 5.02 -11.80 1.74
C SER A 148 5.75 -12.58 0.65
N PRO A 149 6.08 -13.87 0.87
CA PRO A 149 6.71 -14.69 -0.15
C PRO A 149 5.73 -14.96 -1.29
N THR A 150 6.18 -14.72 -2.52
CA THR A 150 5.41 -15.04 -3.71
C THR A 150 5.52 -16.53 -4.04
N LEU A 151 4.37 -17.17 -4.29
CA LEU A 151 4.29 -18.55 -4.70
C LEU A 151 4.00 -18.63 -6.21
N PHE A 152 4.75 -19.47 -6.91
CA PHE A 152 4.57 -19.79 -8.32
C PHE A 152 4.49 -21.30 -8.50
N SER A 153 3.72 -21.77 -9.48
CA SER A 153 3.88 -23.14 -9.96
C SER A 153 5.05 -23.24 -10.91
N SER A 154 5.87 -24.24 -10.74
CA SER A 154 7.04 -24.51 -11.59
C SER A 154 7.18 -26.00 -11.88
N ASP A 155 8.01 -26.33 -12.87
CA ASP A 155 8.38 -27.74 -13.18
C ASP A 155 9.52 -28.25 -12.28
N VAL A 156 10.10 -27.37 -11.45
CA VAL A 156 11.27 -27.66 -10.61
C VAL A 156 10.90 -27.97 -9.17
N GLU A 157 9.86 -27.31 -8.64
CA GLU A 157 9.40 -27.43 -7.26
C GLU A 157 7.94 -27.90 -7.24
N THR A 158 7.63 -28.92 -6.47
CA THR A 158 6.27 -29.40 -6.28
C THR A 158 5.45 -28.45 -5.41
N THR A 159 4.12 -28.50 -5.49
CA THR A 159 3.21 -27.74 -4.60
C THR A 159 3.57 -27.96 -3.11
N ALA A 160 3.85 -29.19 -2.69
CA ALA A 160 4.19 -29.50 -1.31
C ALA A 160 5.51 -28.84 -0.87
N GLU A 161 6.51 -28.82 -1.71
CA GLU A 161 7.81 -28.15 -1.45
C GLU A 161 7.64 -26.64 -1.36
N THR A 162 6.91 -26.03 -2.32
CA THR A 162 6.57 -24.60 -2.31
C THR A 162 5.85 -24.19 -1.02
N ILE A 163 4.86 -24.97 -0.58
CA ILE A 163 4.12 -24.73 0.66
C ILE A 163 5.04 -24.90 1.89
N ALA A 164 5.89 -25.93 1.91
CA ALA A 164 6.83 -26.16 3.02
C ALA A 164 7.83 -25.01 3.15
N ARG A 165 8.38 -24.53 2.05
CA ARG A 165 9.26 -23.35 1.99
C ARG A 165 8.54 -22.09 2.50
N THR A 166 7.32 -21.86 2.04
CA THR A 166 6.51 -20.71 2.46
C THR A 166 6.19 -20.75 3.93
N ARG A 167 5.87 -21.93 4.47
CA ARG A 167 5.64 -22.13 5.92
C ARG A 167 6.88 -21.79 6.74
N SER A 168 8.07 -22.21 6.30
CA SER A 168 9.33 -21.85 6.97
C SER A 168 9.59 -20.34 6.99
N VAL A 169 9.24 -19.63 5.92
CA VAL A 169 9.30 -18.16 5.88
C VAL A 169 8.33 -17.54 6.87
N ILE A 170 7.09 -18.02 6.91
CA ILE A 170 6.06 -17.56 7.86
C ILE A 170 6.53 -17.76 9.31
N GLU A 171 7.06 -18.94 9.63
CA GLU A 171 7.60 -19.26 10.95
C GLU A 171 8.76 -18.32 11.32
N THR A 172 9.66 -18.03 10.39
CA THR A 172 10.78 -17.10 10.57
C THR A 172 10.27 -15.69 10.90
N ILE A 173 9.33 -15.17 10.11
CA ILE A 173 8.78 -13.83 10.33
C ILE A 173 8.01 -13.74 11.66
N LYS A 174 7.20 -14.74 11.98
CA LYS A 174 6.51 -14.83 13.29
C LYS A 174 7.50 -14.92 14.45
N GLY A 175 8.65 -15.54 14.23
CA GLY A 175 9.73 -15.69 15.23
C GLY A 175 10.36 -14.36 15.64
N TYR A 176 10.30 -13.31 14.81
CA TYR A 176 10.78 -11.96 15.18
C TYR A 176 9.88 -11.29 16.23
N GLN A 177 8.62 -11.72 16.37
CA GLN A 177 7.64 -11.14 17.30
C GLN A 177 7.51 -9.61 17.18
N ASP A 178 7.72 -9.08 15.98
CA ASP A 178 7.61 -7.65 15.68
C ASP A 178 6.21 -7.35 15.12
N PRO A 179 5.38 -6.55 15.81
CA PRO A 179 4.04 -6.22 15.33
C PRO A 179 4.05 -5.39 14.04
N ASN A 180 5.19 -4.79 13.70
CA ASN A 180 5.35 -3.96 12.50
C ASN A 180 5.87 -4.75 11.28
N PHE A 181 6.32 -6.00 11.47
CA PHE A 181 6.79 -6.85 10.39
C PHE A 181 5.95 -8.13 10.32
N LYS A 182 5.00 -8.14 9.39
CA LYS A 182 3.97 -9.17 9.25
C LYS A 182 4.13 -9.91 7.92
N VAL A 183 3.33 -10.97 7.72
CA VAL A 183 3.35 -11.79 6.51
C VAL A 183 1.93 -12.08 6.03
N MET A 184 1.76 -12.23 4.70
CA MET A 184 0.59 -12.82 4.06
C MET A 184 1.03 -14.05 3.25
N VAL A 185 0.12 -14.95 2.91
CA VAL A 185 0.37 -15.97 1.89
C VAL A 185 0.09 -15.35 0.53
N ALA A 186 1.08 -15.37 -0.37
CA ALA A 186 1.04 -14.59 -1.60
C ALA A 186 1.18 -15.46 -2.87
N PRO A 187 0.16 -16.29 -3.25
CA PRO A 187 0.17 -16.88 -4.59
C PRO A 187 0.13 -15.76 -5.62
N HIS A 188 1.04 -15.81 -6.62
CA HIS A 188 1.23 -14.69 -7.53
C HIS A 188 -0.07 -14.29 -8.25
N SER A 189 -0.68 -15.23 -8.96
CA SER A 189 -1.91 -14.99 -9.72
C SER A 189 -2.60 -16.29 -10.10
N PRO A 190 -3.89 -16.25 -10.53
CA PRO A 190 -4.59 -17.44 -11.04
C PRO A 190 -3.96 -18.04 -12.29
N TYR A 191 -3.26 -17.24 -13.10
CA TYR A 191 -2.63 -17.75 -14.34
C TYR A 191 -1.25 -18.37 -14.12
N SER A 192 -0.50 -17.94 -13.12
CA SER A 192 0.86 -18.42 -12.82
C SER A 192 0.90 -19.51 -11.73
N CYS A 193 -0.23 -19.71 -11.03
CA CYS A 193 -0.39 -20.78 -10.05
C CYS A 193 -1.35 -21.87 -10.56
N SER A 194 -1.01 -23.13 -10.29
CA SER A 194 -1.92 -24.25 -10.54
C SER A 194 -3.07 -24.23 -9.54
N ARG A 195 -4.17 -24.93 -9.87
CA ARG A 195 -5.28 -25.12 -8.96
C ARG A 195 -4.81 -25.67 -7.60
N ASP A 196 -4.00 -26.73 -7.62
CA ASP A 196 -3.49 -27.39 -6.43
C ASP A 196 -2.68 -26.44 -5.54
N LEU A 197 -1.87 -25.55 -6.15
CA LEU A 197 -1.10 -24.56 -5.41
C LEU A 197 -2.00 -23.47 -4.80
N LEU A 198 -3.03 -23.03 -5.54
CA LEU A 198 -3.99 -22.06 -5.01
C LEU A 198 -4.78 -22.64 -3.84
N GLU A 199 -5.29 -23.89 -3.96
CA GLU A 199 -5.99 -24.60 -2.87
C GLU A 199 -5.08 -24.75 -1.64
N ALA A 200 -3.85 -25.22 -1.82
CA ALA A 200 -2.87 -25.38 -0.73
C ALA A 200 -2.45 -24.04 -0.10
N SER A 201 -2.39 -22.97 -0.88
CA SER A 201 -2.10 -21.60 -0.38
C SER A 201 -3.23 -21.07 0.52
N LEU A 202 -4.48 -21.32 0.15
CA LEU A 202 -5.65 -20.96 0.96
C LEU A 202 -5.68 -21.77 2.25
N ASP A 203 -5.40 -23.08 2.18
CA ASP A 203 -5.34 -23.94 3.35
C ASP A 203 -4.24 -23.48 4.32
N LEU A 204 -3.05 -23.15 3.80
CA LEU A 204 -1.96 -22.58 4.60
C LEU A 204 -2.37 -21.27 5.27
N ALA A 205 -3.03 -20.36 4.53
CA ALA A 205 -3.49 -19.10 5.08
C ALA A 205 -4.52 -19.28 6.21
N LYS A 206 -5.43 -20.24 6.05
CA LYS A 206 -6.42 -20.62 7.09
C LYS A 206 -5.74 -21.24 8.33
N GLU A 207 -4.83 -22.20 8.14
CA GLU A 207 -4.08 -22.86 9.22
C GLU A 207 -3.28 -21.84 10.05
N GLU A 208 -2.59 -20.92 9.37
CA GLU A 208 -1.74 -19.91 10.00
C GLU A 208 -2.52 -18.69 10.50
N ASN A 209 -3.81 -18.59 10.17
CA ASN A 209 -4.69 -17.45 10.44
C ASN A 209 -4.10 -16.11 9.96
N ILE A 210 -3.61 -16.08 8.72
CA ILE A 210 -3.03 -14.89 8.07
C ILE A 210 -3.76 -14.60 6.76
N PRO A 211 -3.76 -13.35 6.27
CA PRO A 211 -4.42 -12.99 5.02
C PRO A 211 -3.71 -13.57 3.78
N LEU A 212 -4.45 -13.57 2.66
CA LEU A 212 -3.92 -13.82 1.32
C LEU A 212 -3.61 -12.51 0.60
N HIS A 213 -2.66 -12.54 -0.33
CA HIS A 213 -2.33 -11.44 -1.24
C HIS A 213 -2.11 -12.01 -2.65
N ILE A 214 -2.82 -11.52 -3.67
CA ILE A 214 -2.80 -12.12 -5.01
C ILE A 214 -3.19 -11.08 -6.08
N HIS A 215 -2.56 -11.14 -7.29
CA HIS A 215 -2.99 -10.37 -8.45
C HIS A 215 -4.23 -11.02 -9.07
N VAL A 216 -5.30 -10.25 -9.30
CA VAL A 216 -6.57 -10.77 -9.79
C VAL A 216 -7.23 -9.81 -10.75
N ALA A 217 -7.72 -10.36 -11.87
CA ALA A 217 -8.51 -9.64 -12.87
C ALA A 217 -7.80 -8.35 -13.34
N GLU A 218 -6.51 -8.47 -13.60
CA GLU A 218 -5.69 -7.34 -14.04
C GLU A 218 -5.93 -7.04 -15.53
N THR A 219 -5.95 -8.08 -16.39
CA THR A 219 -6.05 -7.90 -17.84
C THR A 219 -7.10 -8.81 -18.47
N GLN A 220 -7.55 -8.45 -19.68
CA GLN A 220 -8.41 -9.32 -20.49
C GLN A 220 -7.67 -10.61 -20.90
N GLU A 221 -6.35 -10.56 -21.05
CA GLU A 221 -5.54 -11.73 -21.39
C GLU A 221 -5.56 -12.75 -20.25
N GLU A 222 -5.39 -12.31 -18.98
CA GLU A 222 -5.58 -13.17 -17.81
C GLU A 222 -6.95 -13.83 -17.82
N SER A 223 -8.01 -13.04 -18.05
CA SER A 223 -9.38 -13.56 -18.15
C SER A 223 -9.52 -14.63 -19.23
N GLY A 224 -8.86 -14.44 -20.38
CA GLY A 224 -8.84 -15.42 -21.49
C GLY A 224 -8.10 -16.70 -21.12
N ILE A 225 -6.96 -16.60 -20.44
CA ILE A 225 -6.17 -17.76 -19.98
C ILE A 225 -6.98 -18.61 -19.00
N ILE A 226 -7.59 -17.98 -18.00
CA ILE A 226 -8.34 -18.69 -16.95
C ILE A 226 -9.62 -19.28 -17.51
N LEU A 227 -10.32 -18.56 -18.39
CA LEU A 227 -11.50 -19.08 -19.07
C LEU A 227 -11.15 -20.34 -19.91
N LYS A 228 -10.04 -20.31 -20.64
CA LYS A 228 -9.57 -21.45 -21.44
C LYS A 228 -9.15 -22.64 -20.56
N ARG A 229 -8.50 -22.38 -19.41
CA ARG A 229 -7.95 -23.41 -18.52
C ARG A 229 -9.02 -24.07 -17.64
N TYR A 230 -9.94 -23.28 -17.11
CA TYR A 230 -10.90 -23.69 -16.06
C TYR A 230 -12.37 -23.46 -16.45
N GLY A 231 -12.67 -22.86 -17.60
CA GLY A 231 -14.05 -22.56 -18.02
C GLY A 231 -14.72 -21.44 -17.22
N LYS A 232 -13.95 -20.64 -16.49
CA LYS A 232 -14.43 -19.60 -15.56
C LYS A 232 -13.61 -18.31 -15.71
N ARG A 233 -14.18 -17.18 -15.28
CA ARG A 233 -13.43 -15.94 -15.12
C ARG A 233 -12.53 -16.02 -13.85
N PRO A 234 -11.49 -15.17 -13.72
CA PRO A 234 -10.57 -15.24 -12.60
C PRO A 234 -11.26 -15.20 -11.23
N LEU A 235 -12.18 -14.24 -11.00
CA LEU A 235 -12.92 -14.14 -9.75
C LEU A 235 -13.83 -15.35 -9.50
N ASP A 236 -14.55 -15.83 -10.52
CA ASP A 236 -15.42 -17.02 -10.42
C ASP A 236 -14.62 -18.27 -10.03
N PHE A 237 -13.39 -18.37 -10.54
CA PHE A 237 -12.50 -19.47 -10.23
C PHE A 237 -11.99 -19.41 -8.79
N LEU A 238 -11.57 -18.23 -8.33
CA LEU A 238 -11.14 -18.05 -6.95
C LEU A 238 -12.28 -18.19 -5.94
N ASP A 239 -13.50 -17.78 -6.30
CA ASP A 239 -14.70 -17.97 -5.48
C ASP A 239 -14.99 -19.47 -5.30
N GLU A 240 -14.93 -20.27 -6.38
CA GLU A 240 -15.08 -21.73 -6.29
C GLU A 240 -14.07 -22.37 -5.33
N LEU A 241 -12.83 -21.84 -5.26
CA LEU A 241 -11.80 -22.30 -4.35
C LEU A 241 -12.02 -21.83 -2.90
N GLY A 242 -12.91 -20.85 -2.66
CA GLY A 242 -13.21 -20.29 -1.34
C GLY A 242 -12.35 -19.09 -0.94
N TYR A 243 -11.69 -18.43 -1.89
CA TYR A 243 -10.86 -17.24 -1.62
C TYR A 243 -11.68 -16.07 -1.10
N LEU A 244 -12.95 -15.94 -1.52
CA LEU A 244 -13.83 -14.85 -1.13
C LEU A 244 -14.28 -14.94 0.34
N ASP A 245 -14.22 -16.13 0.94
CA ASP A 245 -14.58 -16.39 2.33
C ASP A 245 -13.41 -16.14 3.30
N HIS A 246 -12.21 -15.86 2.79
CA HIS A 246 -11.02 -15.61 3.59
C HIS A 246 -10.51 -14.18 3.39
N LYS A 247 -9.90 -13.59 4.43
CA LYS A 247 -9.29 -12.26 4.32
C LYS A 247 -8.22 -12.26 3.24
N ALA A 248 -8.41 -11.43 2.22
CA ALA A 248 -7.49 -11.34 1.10
C ALA A 248 -7.35 -9.91 0.57
N VAL A 249 -6.17 -9.57 0.09
CA VAL A 249 -5.88 -8.39 -0.70
C VAL A 249 -5.75 -8.83 -2.16
N PHE A 250 -6.68 -8.39 -3.00
CA PHE A 250 -6.60 -8.59 -4.44
C PHE A 250 -6.00 -7.34 -5.08
N ALA A 251 -4.84 -7.47 -5.70
CA ALA A 251 -4.22 -6.39 -6.45
C ALA A 251 -4.90 -6.24 -7.82
N HIS A 252 -5.04 -5.00 -8.30
CA HIS A 252 -5.60 -4.53 -9.56
C HIS A 252 -7.12 -4.50 -9.62
N GLY A 253 -7.82 -5.63 -9.80
CA GLY A 253 -9.28 -5.66 -9.92
C GLY A 253 -9.82 -4.82 -11.08
N VAL A 254 -9.14 -4.81 -12.24
CA VAL A 254 -9.49 -3.99 -13.43
C VAL A 254 -10.66 -4.59 -14.19
N GLU A 255 -10.54 -5.88 -14.52
CA GLU A 255 -11.46 -6.63 -15.37
C GLU A 255 -12.58 -7.31 -14.55
N LEU A 256 -13.29 -6.52 -13.73
CA LEU A 256 -14.45 -6.98 -12.95
C LEU A 256 -15.76 -6.58 -13.63
N ASN A 257 -16.71 -7.50 -13.69
CA ASN A 257 -18.07 -7.25 -14.15
C ASN A 257 -19.05 -7.00 -12.98
N GLU A 258 -20.29 -6.59 -13.28
CA GLU A 258 -21.29 -6.24 -12.26
C GLU A 258 -21.63 -7.40 -11.31
N ALA A 259 -21.67 -8.64 -11.81
CA ALA A 259 -21.95 -9.80 -10.96
C ALA A 259 -20.79 -10.12 -10.02
N GLU A 260 -19.55 -9.91 -10.47
CA GLU A 260 -18.34 -10.06 -9.67
C GLU A 260 -18.25 -8.97 -8.60
N LEU A 261 -18.61 -7.72 -8.93
CA LEU A 261 -18.69 -6.62 -7.96
C LEU A 261 -19.70 -6.92 -6.84
N ALA A 262 -20.85 -7.47 -7.19
CA ALA A 262 -21.88 -7.82 -6.19
C ALA A 262 -21.39 -8.91 -5.21
N ARG A 263 -20.62 -9.90 -5.70
CA ARG A 263 -20.04 -10.95 -4.82
C ARG A 263 -18.94 -10.43 -3.92
N LEU A 264 -18.10 -9.51 -4.42
CA LEU A 264 -17.07 -8.88 -3.61
C LEU A 264 -17.67 -8.08 -2.45
N ALA A 265 -18.87 -7.52 -2.60
CA ALA A 265 -19.58 -6.79 -1.54
C ALA A 265 -19.86 -7.65 -0.30
N ASP A 266 -20.13 -8.95 -0.49
CA ASP A 266 -20.43 -9.90 0.57
C ASP A 266 -19.18 -10.73 1.01
N SER A 267 -18.00 -10.40 0.49
CA SER A 267 -16.76 -11.15 0.70
C SER A 267 -15.88 -10.55 1.80
N GLN A 268 -14.79 -11.24 2.12
CA GLN A 268 -13.73 -10.74 2.99
C GLN A 268 -12.53 -10.16 2.22
N VAL A 269 -12.73 -9.88 0.94
CA VAL A 269 -11.70 -9.37 0.03
C VAL A 269 -11.68 -7.85 0.03
N ALA A 270 -10.48 -7.30 0.03
CA ALA A 270 -10.21 -5.89 -0.21
C ALA A 270 -9.37 -5.70 -1.48
N ILE A 271 -9.42 -4.54 -2.10
CA ILE A 271 -8.73 -4.25 -3.36
C ILE A 271 -7.57 -3.28 -3.15
N ALA A 272 -6.39 -3.64 -3.65
CA ALA A 272 -5.27 -2.73 -3.84
C ALA A 272 -5.31 -2.19 -5.28
N HIS A 273 -5.64 -0.92 -5.44
CA HIS A 273 -5.75 -0.27 -6.75
C HIS A 273 -4.43 0.36 -7.17
N ASN A 274 -3.90 -0.06 -8.32
CA ASN A 274 -2.60 0.32 -8.87
C ASN A 274 -2.78 1.19 -10.14
N PRO A 275 -3.21 2.45 -10.04
CA PRO A 275 -3.67 3.22 -11.20
C PRO A 275 -2.59 3.42 -12.27
N ILE A 276 -1.35 3.78 -11.90
CA ILE A 276 -0.28 4.06 -12.86
C ILE A 276 0.23 2.78 -13.52
N SER A 277 0.44 1.70 -12.76
CA SER A 277 0.82 0.40 -13.32
C SER A 277 -0.23 -0.10 -14.32
N ASN A 278 -1.51 -0.04 -13.96
CA ASN A 278 -2.62 -0.42 -14.86
C ASN A 278 -2.63 0.40 -16.16
N LEU A 279 -2.31 1.70 -16.09
CA LEU A 279 -2.22 2.56 -17.27
C LEU A 279 -1.00 2.21 -18.12
N LYS A 280 0.17 2.08 -17.49
CA LYS A 280 1.43 1.84 -18.17
C LYS A 280 1.44 0.51 -18.92
N LEU A 281 0.87 -0.55 -18.33
CA LEU A 281 0.73 -1.86 -18.94
C LEU A 281 -0.52 -2.00 -19.84
N ALA A 282 -1.29 -0.92 -19.99
CA ALA A 282 -2.54 -0.89 -20.73
C ALA A 282 -3.57 -1.92 -20.24
N SER A 283 -3.54 -2.29 -18.95
CA SER A 283 -4.46 -3.24 -18.32
C SER A 283 -5.90 -2.71 -18.30
N GLY A 284 -6.09 -1.39 -18.14
CA GLY A 284 -7.38 -0.73 -18.12
C GLY A 284 -7.60 0.16 -16.89
N ILE A 285 -8.87 0.49 -16.61
CA ILE A 285 -9.24 1.32 -15.45
C ILE A 285 -10.14 0.50 -14.52
N ALA A 286 -9.72 0.23 -13.30
CA ALA A 286 -10.50 -0.49 -12.31
C ALA A 286 -11.81 0.25 -11.95
N PRO A 287 -12.92 -0.45 -11.63
CA PRO A 287 -14.21 0.15 -11.29
C PRO A 287 -14.28 0.58 -9.81
N VAL A 288 -13.33 1.42 -9.36
CA VAL A 288 -13.14 1.76 -7.93
C VAL A 288 -14.38 2.38 -7.30
N VAL A 289 -15.05 3.30 -8.01
CA VAL A 289 -16.28 3.94 -7.52
C VAL A 289 -17.39 2.90 -7.28
N GLN A 290 -17.52 1.91 -8.16
CA GLN A 290 -18.52 0.83 -8.01
C GLN A 290 -18.15 -0.09 -6.84
N LEU A 291 -16.87 -0.46 -6.69
CA LEU A 291 -16.37 -1.25 -5.56
C LEU A 291 -16.66 -0.56 -4.23
N GLN A 292 -16.34 0.73 -4.10
CA GLN A 292 -16.60 1.50 -2.88
C GLN A 292 -18.11 1.64 -2.59
N LYS A 293 -18.94 1.86 -3.61
CA LYS A 293 -20.42 1.88 -3.46
C LYS A 293 -20.99 0.54 -3.02
N ALA A 294 -20.34 -0.55 -3.38
CA ALA A 294 -20.68 -1.90 -2.94
C ALA A 294 -20.16 -2.22 -1.53
N GLY A 295 -19.41 -1.30 -0.88
CA GLY A 295 -18.87 -1.50 0.46
C GLY A 295 -17.52 -2.23 0.51
N VAL A 296 -16.90 -2.50 -0.64
CA VAL A 296 -15.57 -3.10 -0.72
C VAL A 296 -14.52 -2.08 -0.34
N ALA A 297 -13.62 -2.42 0.58
CA ALA A 297 -12.48 -1.57 0.92
C ALA A 297 -11.51 -1.50 -0.28
N VAL A 298 -11.16 -0.26 -0.68
CA VAL A 298 -10.22 -0.03 -1.79
C VAL A 298 -9.16 0.95 -1.32
N GLY A 299 -7.92 0.48 -1.21
CA GLY A 299 -6.74 1.30 -0.95
C GLY A 299 -5.93 1.52 -2.23
N ILE A 300 -5.11 2.57 -2.22
CA ILE A 300 -4.20 2.89 -3.32
C ILE A 300 -2.89 2.13 -3.15
N ALA A 301 -2.23 1.84 -4.27
CA ALA A 301 -0.96 1.14 -4.29
C ALA A 301 -0.12 1.54 -5.51
N THR A 302 1.19 1.41 -5.39
CA THR A 302 2.12 1.78 -6.45
C THR A 302 2.45 0.63 -7.40
N ASP A 303 2.28 -0.61 -6.95
CA ASP A 303 2.84 -1.77 -7.63
C ASP A 303 4.38 -1.69 -7.71
N SER A 304 5.00 -2.38 -8.65
CA SER A 304 6.43 -2.37 -8.90
C SER A 304 6.91 -1.06 -9.55
N VAL A 305 8.09 -0.59 -9.18
CA VAL A 305 8.76 0.49 -9.93
C VAL A 305 9.11 0.09 -11.37
N ALA A 306 9.09 -1.18 -11.70
CA ALA A 306 9.28 -1.64 -13.07
C ALA A 306 8.03 -1.41 -13.94
N SER A 307 6.82 -1.46 -13.34
CA SER A 307 5.55 -1.15 -14.00
C SER A 307 5.04 0.27 -13.73
N ASN A 308 5.69 1.04 -12.86
CA ASN A 308 5.29 2.39 -12.44
C ASN A 308 6.36 3.46 -12.68
N ASN A 309 7.62 3.16 -12.40
CA ASN A 309 8.81 4.01 -12.38
C ASN A 309 9.03 4.81 -11.09
N ASN A 310 8.09 4.90 -10.17
CA ASN A 310 8.27 5.52 -8.85
C ASN A 310 7.39 4.85 -7.77
N LEU A 311 7.57 5.27 -6.50
CA LEU A 311 6.77 4.86 -5.34
C LEU A 311 6.04 6.06 -4.71
N ASP A 312 5.60 7.02 -5.55
CA ASP A 312 4.92 8.25 -5.12
C ASP A 312 3.41 8.03 -4.98
N MET A 313 2.96 7.83 -3.75
CA MET A 313 1.54 7.63 -3.43
C MET A 313 0.66 8.87 -3.73
N PHE A 314 1.21 10.10 -3.71
CA PHE A 314 0.44 11.29 -4.11
C PHE A 314 0.14 11.29 -5.61
N GLU A 315 1.09 10.83 -6.43
CA GLU A 315 0.87 10.67 -7.88
C GLU A 315 -0.18 9.60 -8.16
N GLU A 316 -0.15 8.48 -7.43
CA GLU A 316 -1.15 7.42 -7.51
C GLU A 316 -2.54 7.91 -7.11
N GLY A 317 -2.68 8.60 -5.98
CA GLY A 317 -3.96 9.13 -5.52
C GLY A 317 -4.57 10.15 -6.49
N ARG A 318 -3.74 11.03 -7.07
CA ARG A 318 -4.13 11.97 -8.13
C ARG A 318 -4.61 11.25 -9.37
N THR A 319 -3.83 10.28 -9.83
CA THR A 319 -4.15 9.48 -11.02
C THR A 319 -5.46 8.71 -10.81
N ALA A 320 -5.64 8.06 -9.65
CA ALA A 320 -6.90 7.42 -9.30
C ALA A 320 -8.09 8.38 -9.37
N ALA A 321 -7.97 9.57 -8.75
CA ALA A 321 -9.05 10.56 -8.75
C ALA A 321 -9.44 11.01 -10.16
N LEU A 322 -8.46 11.28 -11.02
CA LEU A 322 -8.70 11.71 -12.41
C LEU A 322 -9.32 10.58 -13.24
N LEU A 323 -8.81 9.35 -13.10
CA LEU A 323 -9.32 8.18 -13.83
C LEU A 323 -10.75 7.85 -13.46
N GLN A 324 -11.12 7.90 -12.17
CA GLN A 324 -12.48 7.59 -11.74
C GLN A 324 -13.49 8.63 -12.25
N LYS A 325 -13.14 9.91 -12.31
CA LYS A 325 -13.95 10.96 -12.94
C LYS A 325 -14.13 10.70 -14.44
N MET A 326 -13.05 10.35 -15.13
CA MET A 326 -13.10 10.05 -16.57
C MET A 326 -13.91 8.79 -16.84
N LYS A 327 -13.71 7.69 -16.10
CA LYS A 327 -14.43 6.42 -16.27
C LYS A 327 -15.93 6.57 -16.01
N SER A 328 -16.32 7.35 -15.00
CA SER A 328 -17.73 7.59 -14.66
C SER A 328 -18.41 8.64 -15.55
N GLY A 329 -17.66 9.48 -16.26
CA GLY A 329 -18.18 10.66 -16.97
C GLY A 329 -18.75 11.74 -16.03
N ASP A 330 -18.40 11.71 -14.74
CA ASP A 330 -18.91 12.59 -13.70
C ASP A 330 -17.77 13.14 -12.84
N ALA A 331 -17.52 14.44 -12.92
CA ALA A 331 -16.47 15.12 -12.19
C ALA A 331 -16.67 15.13 -10.66
N SER A 332 -17.86 14.82 -10.15
CA SER A 332 -18.15 14.71 -8.72
C SER A 332 -17.71 13.37 -8.10
N GLN A 333 -17.49 12.35 -8.91
CA GLN A 333 -17.07 11.04 -8.43
C GLN A 333 -15.63 11.07 -7.91
N PHE A 334 -15.35 10.24 -6.91
CA PHE A 334 -14.06 10.16 -6.24
C PHE A 334 -13.54 11.54 -5.78
N PRO A 335 -14.30 12.24 -4.89
CA PRO A 335 -13.96 13.58 -4.41
C PRO A 335 -12.66 13.58 -3.56
N ILE A 336 -12.19 14.76 -3.19
CA ILE A 336 -10.95 14.98 -2.41
C ILE A 336 -10.91 14.10 -1.15
N GLU A 337 -11.98 14.09 -0.37
CA GLU A 337 -12.12 13.27 0.83
C GLU A 337 -11.88 11.79 0.53
N THR A 338 -12.55 11.26 -0.50
CA THR A 338 -12.41 9.86 -0.91
C THR A 338 -10.98 9.55 -1.35
N ALA A 339 -10.33 10.45 -2.09
CA ALA A 339 -8.95 10.27 -2.53
C ALA A 339 -7.97 10.22 -1.35
N LEU A 340 -8.11 11.15 -0.38
CA LEU A 340 -7.25 11.17 0.80
C LEU A 340 -7.51 9.97 1.72
N LYS A 341 -8.76 9.55 1.90
CA LYS A 341 -9.08 8.33 2.63
C LYS A 341 -8.54 7.07 1.95
N ALA A 342 -8.56 6.99 0.61
CA ALA A 342 -8.02 5.86 -0.14
C ALA A 342 -6.49 5.72 0.02
N LEU A 343 -5.77 6.83 0.17
CA LEU A 343 -4.33 6.88 0.45
C LEU A 343 -3.97 6.52 1.90
N THR A 344 -4.94 6.51 2.83
CA THR A 344 -4.71 6.44 4.27
C THR A 344 -5.60 5.39 4.94
N ILE A 345 -6.75 5.77 5.49
CA ILE A 345 -7.61 4.87 6.28
C ILE A 345 -8.20 3.71 5.48
N GLU A 346 -8.55 3.91 4.21
CA GLU A 346 -9.03 2.80 3.36
C GLU A 346 -7.88 1.81 3.07
N GLY A 347 -6.67 2.31 2.82
CA GLY A 347 -5.48 1.45 2.75
C GLY A 347 -5.24 0.66 4.04
N ALA A 348 -5.40 1.30 5.19
CA ALA A 348 -5.33 0.62 6.49
C ALA A 348 -6.42 -0.44 6.66
N LYS A 349 -7.65 -0.21 6.15
CA LYS A 349 -8.71 -1.24 6.11
C LYS A 349 -8.33 -2.42 5.22
N VAL A 350 -7.77 -2.16 4.04
CA VAL A 350 -7.28 -3.21 3.12
C VAL A 350 -6.28 -4.12 3.84
N LEU A 351 -5.38 -3.56 4.63
CA LEU A 351 -4.38 -4.32 5.38
C LEU A 351 -4.87 -4.84 6.75
N GLY A 352 -6.13 -4.58 7.11
CA GLY A 352 -6.70 -4.98 8.41
C GLY A 352 -6.11 -4.22 9.61
N MET A 353 -5.57 -3.01 9.40
CA MET A 353 -4.89 -2.19 10.41
C MET A 353 -5.66 -0.90 10.76
N ALA A 354 -6.89 -0.73 10.33
CA ALA A 354 -7.66 0.53 10.49
C ALA A 354 -7.90 0.95 11.94
N ASN A 355 -7.81 0.02 12.89
CA ASN A 355 -7.91 0.34 14.31
C ASN A 355 -6.59 0.88 14.91
N GLU A 356 -5.48 0.74 14.16
CA GLU A 356 -4.13 1.08 14.63
C GLU A 356 -3.58 2.32 13.92
N ILE A 357 -3.84 2.46 12.60
CA ILE A 357 -3.25 3.48 11.71
C ILE A 357 -4.26 4.02 10.69
N GLY A 358 -3.81 4.92 9.83
CA GLY A 358 -4.53 5.41 8.66
C GLY A 358 -5.42 6.61 8.91
N SER A 359 -5.61 7.00 10.17
CA SER A 359 -6.28 8.26 10.55
C SER A 359 -5.66 8.84 11.82
N LEU A 360 -5.80 10.15 12.02
CA LEU A 360 -5.34 10.82 13.24
C LEU A 360 -6.45 10.84 14.26
N GLU A 361 -6.51 9.81 15.09
CA GLU A 361 -7.49 9.62 16.16
C GLU A 361 -6.80 9.24 17.47
N VAL A 362 -7.39 9.65 18.60
CA VAL A 362 -6.85 9.31 19.92
C VAL A 362 -6.82 7.79 20.11
N GLY A 363 -5.66 7.28 20.56
CA GLY A 363 -5.39 5.87 20.76
C GLY A 363 -4.73 5.16 19.58
N LYS A 364 -4.73 5.75 18.38
CA LYS A 364 -4.01 5.23 17.22
C LYS A 364 -2.52 5.60 17.27
N GLN A 365 -1.74 4.90 16.48
CA GLN A 365 -0.32 5.17 16.31
C GLN A 365 -0.10 6.56 15.70
N ALA A 366 0.91 7.24 16.15
CA ALA A 366 1.28 8.57 15.66
C ALA A 366 2.12 8.46 14.38
N ASP A 367 1.48 7.94 13.32
CA ASP A 367 2.05 7.82 11.97
C ASP A 367 1.47 8.96 11.13
N PHE A 368 2.28 9.95 10.79
CA PHE A 368 1.84 11.13 10.04
C PHE A 368 2.96 11.78 9.25
N LEU A 369 2.57 12.54 8.24
CA LEU A 369 3.46 13.38 7.46
C LEU A 369 3.14 14.86 7.63
N VAL A 370 4.13 15.70 7.39
CA VAL A 370 4.08 17.16 7.49
C VAL A 370 4.41 17.78 6.15
N ILE A 371 3.58 18.72 5.70
CA ILE A 371 3.79 19.49 4.49
C ILE A 371 3.75 20.98 4.84
N GLN A 372 4.85 21.70 4.60
CA GLN A 372 4.93 23.14 4.76
C GLN A 372 4.61 23.84 3.43
N PRO A 373 3.44 24.49 3.28
CA PRO A 373 3.08 25.13 2.03
C PRO A 373 3.76 26.49 1.83
N GLN A 374 4.37 27.06 2.87
CA GLN A 374 5.01 28.35 2.79
C GLN A 374 6.20 28.33 1.82
N GLY A 375 6.23 29.28 0.87
CA GLY A 375 7.29 29.36 -0.16
C GLY A 375 7.08 28.42 -1.35
N LYS A 376 6.13 27.50 -1.31
CA LYS A 376 5.79 26.59 -2.42
C LYS A 376 4.66 27.20 -3.26
N ILE A 377 4.98 27.80 -4.42
CA ILE A 377 4.03 28.54 -5.27
C ILE A 377 2.87 27.64 -5.73
N HIS A 378 3.15 26.37 -6.06
CA HIS A 378 2.12 25.43 -6.55
C HIS A 378 1.13 25.00 -5.46
N LEU A 379 1.42 25.29 -4.18
CA LEU A 379 0.51 25.08 -3.05
C LEU A 379 -0.21 26.37 -2.62
N GLN A 380 -0.30 27.37 -3.51
CA GLN A 380 -1.03 28.60 -3.27
C GLN A 380 -2.30 28.64 -4.12
N PRO A 381 -3.41 29.24 -3.67
CA PRO A 381 -3.59 29.81 -2.31
C PRO A 381 -3.80 28.72 -1.24
N GLN A 382 -3.32 28.96 -0.01
CA GLN A 382 -3.36 27.97 1.08
C GLN A 382 -4.78 27.63 1.56
N GLU A 383 -5.74 28.48 1.33
CA GLU A 383 -7.16 28.23 1.64
C GLU A 383 -7.73 27.02 0.88
N ASN A 384 -7.08 26.62 -0.22
CA ASN A 384 -7.47 25.46 -1.03
C ASN A 384 -6.59 24.23 -0.78
N MET A 385 -5.90 24.17 0.36
CA MET A 385 -4.90 23.13 0.61
C MET A 385 -5.46 21.70 0.51
N LEU A 386 -6.70 21.45 0.90
CA LEU A 386 -7.33 20.14 0.70
C LEU A 386 -7.33 19.70 -0.77
N SER A 387 -7.59 20.64 -1.70
CA SER A 387 -7.46 20.36 -3.12
C SER A 387 -5.99 20.12 -3.52
N HIS A 388 -5.08 20.91 -2.95
CA HIS A 388 -3.66 20.77 -3.25
C HIS A 388 -3.09 19.42 -2.79
N LEU A 389 -3.54 18.89 -1.65
CA LEU A 389 -3.14 17.55 -1.16
C LEU A 389 -3.41 16.44 -2.18
N VAL A 390 -4.44 16.57 -3.01
CA VAL A 390 -4.74 15.60 -4.08
C VAL A 390 -4.11 16.00 -5.42
N TYR A 391 -4.24 17.28 -5.83
CA TYR A 391 -3.98 17.66 -7.22
C TYR A 391 -2.66 18.40 -7.45
N ALA A 392 -1.99 18.90 -6.41
CA ALA A 392 -0.79 19.72 -6.56
C ALA A 392 0.43 19.19 -5.80
N VAL A 393 0.25 18.61 -4.62
CA VAL A 393 1.34 18.06 -3.80
C VAL A 393 2.09 16.97 -4.55
N LYS A 394 3.41 16.94 -4.40
CA LYS A 394 4.33 15.93 -4.90
C LYS A 394 5.05 15.28 -3.72
N SER A 395 5.66 14.13 -3.91
CA SER A 395 6.51 13.48 -2.89
C SER A 395 7.57 14.44 -2.33
N SER A 396 8.17 15.28 -3.19
CA SER A 396 9.17 16.29 -2.80
C SER A 396 8.63 17.43 -1.92
N ASP A 397 7.33 17.51 -1.70
CA ASP A 397 6.69 18.48 -0.80
C ASP A 397 6.52 17.96 0.63
N VAL A 398 6.79 16.67 0.87
CA VAL A 398 6.80 16.08 2.20
C VAL A 398 8.06 16.54 2.93
N ASP A 399 7.90 17.37 3.94
CA ASP A 399 9.01 17.92 4.70
C ASP A 399 9.45 16.96 5.81
N ASP A 400 8.49 16.47 6.63
CA ASP A 400 8.79 15.55 7.72
C ASP A 400 7.84 14.34 7.71
N VAL A 401 8.33 13.20 8.19
CA VAL A 401 7.52 12.00 8.42
C VAL A 401 7.78 11.46 9.82
N TYR A 402 6.70 11.08 10.49
CA TYR A 402 6.74 10.47 11.83
C TYR A 402 6.07 9.10 11.77
N ILE A 403 6.69 8.12 12.42
CA ILE A 403 6.15 6.76 12.60
C ILE A 403 6.22 6.42 14.09
N GLY A 404 5.08 6.09 14.70
CA GLY A 404 4.99 5.89 16.14
C GLY A 404 5.50 7.09 16.94
N GLY A 405 5.32 8.32 16.42
CA GLY A 405 5.80 9.57 17.05
C GLY A 405 7.31 9.80 16.97
N GLU A 406 8.08 8.92 16.31
CA GLU A 406 9.50 9.13 16.01
C GLU A 406 9.65 9.77 14.63
N GLN A 407 10.48 10.80 14.52
CA GLN A 407 10.78 11.46 13.26
C GLN A 407 11.72 10.59 12.42
N VAL A 408 11.26 10.11 11.28
CA VAL A 408 12.03 9.24 10.37
C VAL A 408 12.49 9.96 9.09
N VAL A 409 11.81 11.07 8.75
CA VAL A 409 12.22 12.02 7.70
C VAL A 409 12.22 13.41 8.28
N LYS A 410 13.23 14.20 7.96
CA LYS A 410 13.36 15.60 8.34
C LYS A 410 13.83 16.44 7.15
N ASP A 411 13.11 17.51 6.83
CA ASP A 411 13.41 18.40 5.69
C ASP A 411 13.64 17.58 4.39
N GLY A 412 12.81 16.54 4.15
CA GLY A 412 12.89 15.62 3.01
C GLY A 412 14.06 14.62 3.07
N GLN A 413 14.85 14.60 4.16
CA GLN A 413 15.97 13.68 4.31
C GLN A 413 15.60 12.50 5.23
N VAL A 414 15.79 11.27 4.76
CA VAL A 414 15.58 10.06 5.57
C VAL A 414 16.67 9.94 6.62
N LEU A 415 16.26 9.71 7.87
CA LEU A 415 17.15 9.64 9.04
C LEU A 415 17.51 8.19 9.43
N THR A 416 16.76 7.21 8.94
CA THR A 416 16.72 5.85 9.52
C THR A 416 17.25 4.76 8.60
N VAL A 417 17.36 5.01 7.29
CA VAL A 417 17.86 4.06 6.30
C VAL A 417 19.19 4.55 5.76
N ASN A 418 20.20 3.69 5.80
CA ASN A 418 21.50 3.92 5.15
C ASN A 418 21.58 3.07 3.89
N LEU A 419 21.77 3.71 2.74
CA LEU A 419 21.97 3.07 1.43
C LEU A 419 23.38 2.49 1.28
#